data_7d4e3c35b00b2ef1831183d4e10750cc
#
_entry.id   7d4e3c35b00b2ef1831183d4e10750cc
#
_cell.length_a   1.000
_cell.length_b   1.000
_cell.length_c   1.000
_cell.angle_alpha   90.00
_cell.angle_beta   90.00
_cell.angle_gamma   90.00
#
_symmetry.space_group_name_H-M   'P 1'
#
loop_
_entity.id
_entity.type
_entity.pdbx_description
1 polymer ?
#
loop_
_entity_poly.entity_id
_entity_poly.type
_entity_poly.pdbx_seq_one_letter_code
_entity_poly.pdbx_strand_id
1 'polypeptide(L)'
;MAPVTGPSPLTALGLPPVPAAVLDPYLDAAASCFARHGLRRTRVTDIAEEVGVSRVTVYRQVGTTEDAARLLLARELDRLVSSLLPTLLAADDADGIVAVIASAVDFAVNHPVMRKVLQDETDLVGAFVMNEFGTVLERLLLLAEPVVRRLEEIAGERDIDVPVLAEWVARVVLTMVVAPPAGPPEVFLREVLRPLLAATGAHG
;
A
#
# COMPACT_ATOMS: atom_id res chain seq x y z
N MET A 1 -19.07 -22.09 1.43
CA MET A 1 -17.74 -21.63 1.01
C MET A 1 -16.95 -21.45 2.30
N ALA A 2 -16.01 -22.37 2.60
CA ALA A 2 -15.24 -22.36 3.83
C ALA A 2 -14.23 -21.19 3.82
N PRO A 3 -13.96 -20.51 4.94
CA PRO A 3 -12.94 -19.47 4.99
C PRO A 3 -11.57 -20.10 4.71
N VAL A 4 -10.83 -19.48 3.82
CA VAL A 4 -9.44 -19.85 3.52
C VAL A 4 -8.61 -19.54 4.78
N THR A 5 -8.28 -20.57 5.56
CA THR A 5 -7.47 -20.51 6.79
C THR A 5 -5.97 -20.56 6.42
N GLY A 6 -5.52 -19.68 5.53
CA GLY A 6 -4.09 -19.43 5.32
C GLY A 6 -3.63 -18.23 6.17
N PRO A 7 -2.32 -18.09 6.45
CA PRO A 7 -1.83 -16.87 7.08
C PRO A 7 -2.24 -15.68 6.21
N SER A 8 -2.78 -14.64 6.86
CA SER A 8 -3.13 -13.39 6.16
C SER A 8 -1.94 -12.89 5.35
N PRO A 9 -2.13 -12.41 4.10
CA PRO A 9 -1.07 -11.79 3.31
C PRO A 9 -0.29 -10.74 4.11
N LEU A 10 -0.94 -10.04 5.02
CA LEU A 10 -0.33 -9.04 5.90
C LEU A 10 0.69 -9.65 6.89
N THR A 11 0.49 -10.90 7.31
CA THR A 11 1.45 -11.60 8.19
C THR A 11 2.77 -11.89 7.46
N ALA A 12 2.71 -12.19 6.16
CA ALA A 12 3.90 -12.34 5.32
C ALA A 12 4.69 -11.02 5.18
N LEU A 13 4.03 -9.87 5.35
CA LEU A 13 4.64 -8.54 5.37
C LEU A 13 5.25 -8.16 6.74
N GLY A 14 5.19 -9.03 7.73
CA GLY A 14 5.60 -8.70 9.10
C GLY A 14 4.67 -7.69 9.78
N LEU A 15 3.47 -7.49 9.24
CA LEU A 15 2.41 -6.69 9.84
C LEU A 15 1.53 -7.54 10.75
N PRO A 16 0.88 -6.95 11.76
CA PRO A 16 -0.12 -7.64 12.52
C PRO A 16 -1.28 -8.08 11.60
N PRO A 17 -2.06 -9.09 12.01
CA PRO A 17 -3.29 -9.42 11.30
C PRO A 17 -4.22 -8.21 11.25
N VAL A 18 -5.15 -8.20 10.27
CA VAL A 18 -6.16 -7.15 10.16
C VAL A 18 -6.84 -6.93 11.52
N PRO A 19 -6.81 -5.72 12.07
CA PRO A 19 -7.37 -5.46 13.38
C PRO A 19 -8.91 -5.63 13.36
N ALA A 20 -9.45 -6.14 14.46
CA ALA A 20 -10.89 -6.26 14.60
C ALA A 20 -11.56 -4.87 14.57
N ALA A 21 -12.75 -4.78 13.98
CA ALA A 21 -13.49 -3.51 13.82
C ALA A 21 -13.77 -2.77 15.15
N VAL A 22 -13.74 -3.47 16.28
CA VAL A 22 -13.85 -2.85 17.61
C VAL A 22 -12.71 -1.87 17.89
N LEU A 23 -11.58 -1.98 17.19
CA LEU A 23 -10.43 -1.07 17.31
C LEU A 23 -10.56 0.17 16.41
N ASP A 24 -11.51 0.20 15.48
CA ASP A 24 -11.65 1.32 14.53
C ASP A 24 -11.69 2.71 15.18
N PRO A 25 -12.43 2.96 16.27
CA PRO A 25 -12.43 4.28 16.91
C PRO A 25 -11.02 4.73 17.36
N TYR A 26 -10.20 3.80 17.84
CA TYR A 26 -8.82 4.08 18.26
C TYR A 26 -7.90 4.30 17.08
N LEU A 27 -8.07 3.54 16.01
CA LEU A 27 -7.27 3.66 14.80
C LEU A 27 -7.63 4.91 13.99
N ASP A 28 -8.89 5.32 13.98
CA ASP A 28 -9.32 6.58 13.36
C ASP A 28 -8.77 7.79 14.12
N ALA A 29 -8.80 7.74 15.46
CA ALA A 29 -8.17 8.76 16.30
C ALA A 29 -6.65 8.80 16.08
N ALA A 30 -5.98 7.65 16.03
CA ALA A 30 -4.56 7.57 15.72
C ALA A 30 -4.25 8.17 14.34
N ALA A 31 -5.02 7.82 13.31
CA ALA A 31 -4.88 8.38 11.97
C ALA A 31 -5.04 9.92 11.96
N SER A 32 -6.05 10.43 12.68
CA SER A 32 -6.27 11.87 12.86
C SER A 32 -5.08 12.56 13.52
N CYS A 33 -4.56 11.99 14.63
CA CYS A 33 -3.40 12.52 15.34
C CYS A 33 -2.13 12.48 14.46
N PHE A 34 -1.88 11.36 13.76
CA PHE A 34 -0.73 11.22 12.86
C PHE A 34 -0.80 12.21 11.70
N ALA A 35 -1.97 12.41 11.10
CA ALA A 35 -2.16 13.37 10.02
C ALA A 35 -1.94 14.83 10.47
N ARG A 36 -2.25 15.17 11.73
CA ARG A 36 -2.05 16.51 12.29
C ARG A 36 -0.62 16.76 12.78
N HIS A 37 -0.05 15.81 13.51
CA HIS A 37 1.17 16.01 14.27
C HIS A 37 2.39 15.27 13.70
N GLY A 38 2.18 14.26 12.83
CA GLY A 38 3.19 13.31 12.39
C GLY A 38 3.33 12.13 13.35
N LEU A 39 4.03 11.08 12.90
CA LEU A 39 4.22 9.84 13.68
C LEU A 39 5.04 10.07 14.94
N ARG A 40 6.17 10.80 14.82
CA ARG A 40 7.12 11.01 15.92
C ARG A 40 6.60 11.91 17.03
N ARG A 41 5.73 12.87 16.71
CA ARG A 41 5.21 13.83 17.67
C ARG A 41 3.92 13.39 18.33
N THR A 42 3.21 12.44 17.76
CA THR A 42 1.99 11.89 18.34
C THR A 42 2.31 11.03 19.57
N ARG A 43 1.54 11.25 20.63
CA ARG A 43 1.62 10.49 21.88
C ARG A 43 0.33 9.73 22.12
N VAL A 44 0.39 8.67 22.93
CA VAL A 44 -0.82 7.90 23.32
C VAL A 44 -1.84 8.79 24.04
N THR A 45 -1.41 9.85 24.72
CA THR A 45 -2.29 10.84 25.33
C THR A 45 -3.14 11.58 24.31
N ASP A 46 -2.56 11.93 23.15
CA ASP A 46 -3.26 12.65 22.10
C ASP A 46 -4.38 11.76 21.48
N ILE A 47 -4.07 10.48 21.28
CA ILE A 47 -5.05 9.49 20.83
C ILE A 47 -6.15 9.30 21.88
N ALA A 48 -5.79 9.26 23.16
CA ALA A 48 -6.75 9.10 24.26
C ALA A 48 -7.72 10.30 24.36
N GLU A 49 -7.21 11.51 24.19
CA GLU A 49 -8.01 12.74 24.15
C GLU A 49 -8.95 12.75 22.93
N GLU A 50 -8.46 12.34 21.76
CA GLU A 50 -9.24 12.29 20.52
C GLU A 50 -10.41 11.29 20.62
N VAL A 51 -10.17 10.10 21.24
CA VAL A 51 -11.24 9.10 21.49
C VAL A 51 -12.14 9.46 22.66
N GLY A 52 -11.67 10.28 23.60
CA GLY A 52 -12.38 10.60 24.82
C GLY A 52 -12.29 9.51 25.91
N VAL A 53 -11.16 8.81 25.99
CA VAL A 53 -10.92 7.72 26.96
C VAL A 53 -9.62 7.95 27.75
N SER A 54 -9.36 7.09 28.77
CA SER A 54 -8.08 7.15 29.48
C SER A 54 -6.92 6.61 28.61
N ARG A 55 -5.70 7.14 28.82
CA ARG A 55 -4.48 6.60 28.19
C ARG A 55 -4.28 5.10 28.46
N VAL A 56 -4.69 4.62 29.65
CA VAL A 56 -4.61 3.20 30.01
C VAL A 56 -5.52 2.37 29.12
N THR A 57 -6.69 2.90 28.77
CA THR A 57 -7.59 2.24 27.84
C THR A 57 -6.97 2.13 26.44
N VAL A 58 -6.34 3.20 25.93
CA VAL A 58 -5.66 3.18 24.63
C VAL A 58 -4.53 2.16 24.63
N TYR A 59 -3.66 2.17 25.67
CA TYR A 59 -2.58 1.19 25.78
C TYR A 59 -3.08 -0.25 25.77
N ARG A 60 -4.20 -0.53 26.41
CA ARG A 60 -4.79 -1.86 26.45
C ARG A 60 -5.36 -2.27 25.10
N GLN A 61 -5.86 -1.34 24.29
CA GLN A 61 -6.52 -1.63 23.01
C GLN A 61 -5.53 -1.69 21.84
N VAL A 62 -4.64 -0.72 21.72
CA VAL A 62 -3.77 -0.56 20.55
C VAL A 62 -2.28 -0.49 20.89
N GLY A 63 -1.92 -0.60 22.16
CA GLY A 63 -0.51 -0.58 22.59
C GLY A 63 0.13 0.80 22.58
N THR A 64 1.38 0.85 22.18
CA THR A 64 2.17 2.06 22.00
C THR A 64 1.71 2.83 20.76
N THR A 65 2.25 4.03 20.57
CA THR A 65 2.03 4.81 19.33
C THR A 65 2.55 4.06 18.10
N GLU A 66 3.67 3.34 18.24
CA GLU A 66 4.22 2.50 17.16
C GLU A 66 3.33 1.30 16.85
N ASP A 67 2.78 0.65 17.89
CA ASP A 67 1.83 -0.46 17.69
C ASP A 67 0.56 0.04 17.01
N ALA A 68 0.03 1.20 17.43
CA ALA A 68 -1.12 1.83 16.79
C ALA A 68 -0.85 2.16 15.32
N ALA A 69 0.36 2.63 14.98
CA ALA A 69 0.75 2.90 13.60
C ALA A 69 0.82 1.62 12.76
N ARG A 70 1.35 0.52 13.31
CA ARG A 70 1.39 -0.78 12.63
C ARG A 70 -0.01 -1.37 12.41
N LEU A 71 -0.88 -1.29 13.42
CA LEU A 71 -2.28 -1.72 13.30
C LEU A 71 -3.03 -0.88 12.25
N LEU A 72 -2.83 0.43 12.27
CA LEU A 72 -3.40 1.34 11.28
C LEU A 72 -2.94 0.97 9.87
N LEU A 73 -1.64 0.75 9.67
CA LEU A 73 -1.10 0.35 8.38
C LEU A 73 -1.71 -0.98 7.89
N ALA A 74 -1.83 -1.98 8.77
CA ALA A 74 -2.46 -3.25 8.43
C ALA A 74 -3.91 -3.06 7.98
N ARG A 75 -4.69 -2.22 8.68
CA ARG A 75 -6.07 -1.89 8.32
C ARG A 75 -6.15 -1.17 6.96
N GLU A 76 -5.32 -0.18 6.74
CA GLU A 76 -5.35 0.61 5.50
C GLU A 76 -4.90 -0.21 4.29
N LEU A 77 -3.95 -1.13 4.45
CA LEU A 77 -3.57 -2.07 3.40
C LEU A 77 -4.69 -3.06 3.09
N ASP A 78 -5.40 -3.58 4.09
CA ASP A 78 -6.56 -4.44 3.87
C ASP A 78 -7.67 -3.71 3.12
N ARG A 79 -7.95 -2.46 3.50
CA ARG A 79 -8.91 -1.59 2.81
C ARG A 79 -8.50 -1.35 1.35
N LEU A 80 -7.22 -1.06 1.12
CA LEU A 80 -6.68 -0.88 -0.22
C LEU A 80 -6.87 -2.14 -1.06
N VAL A 81 -6.40 -3.31 -0.58
CA VAL A 81 -6.53 -4.58 -1.30
C VAL A 81 -8.01 -4.89 -1.58
N SER A 82 -8.88 -4.72 -0.59
CA SER A 82 -10.32 -4.95 -0.75
C SER A 82 -10.96 -4.02 -1.79
N SER A 83 -10.51 -2.77 -1.87
CA SER A 83 -11.02 -1.80 -2.84
C SER A 83 -10.52 -2.06 -4.26
N LEU A 84 -9.31 -2.60 -4.42
CA LEU A 84 -8.70 -2.87 -5.72
C LEU A 84 -9.13 -4.22 -6.32
N LEU A 85 -9.49 -5.18 -5.47
CA LEU A 85 -9.80 -6.55 -5.89
C LEU A 85 -10.88 -6.62 -6.98
N PRO A 86 -12.03 -5.91 -6.92
CA PRO A 86 -13.03 -5.94 -7.98
C PRO A 86 -12.48 -5.44 -9.33
N THR A 87 -11.69 -4.37 -9.32
CA THR A 87 -11.05 -3.81 -10.53
C THR A 87 -10.02 -4.77 -11.11
N LEU A 88 -9.23 -5.41 -10.24
CA LEU A 88 -8.26 -6.42 -10.65
C LEU A 88 -8.93 -7.63 -11.30
N LEU A 89 -10.01 -8.14 -10.72
CA LEU A 89 -10.74 -9.29 -11.25
C LEU A 89 -11.45 -8.97 -12.58
N ALA A 90 -11.81 -7.71 -12.82
CA ALA A 90 -12.42 -7.24 -14.06
C ALA A 90 -11.38 -6.83 -15.12
N ALA A 91 -10.09 -6.72 -14.77
CA ALA A 91 -9.04 -6.35 -15.72
C ALA A 91 -8.80 -7.49 -16.70
N ASP A 92 -8.99 -7.26 -17.97
CA ASP A 92 -8.80 -8.21 -19.07
C ASP A 92 -7.71 -7.78 -20.06
N ASP A 93 -7.15 -6.57 -19.85
CA ASP A 93 -6.09 -6.01 -20.67
C ASP A 93 -5.07 -5.20 -19.85
N ALA A 94 -4.08 -4.66 -20.55
CA ALA A 94 -3.03 -3.83 -19.96
C ALA A 94 -3.57 -2.54 -19.33
N ASP A 95 -4.58 -1.93 -19.91
CA ASP A 95 -5.17 -0.68 -19.39
C ASP A 95 -5.90 -0.93 -18.06
N GLY A 96 -6.55 -2.09 -17.91
CA GLY A 96 -7.14 -2.52 -16.62
C GLY A 96 -6.09 -2.69 -15.52
N ILE A 97 -4.95 -3.30 -15.83
CA ILE A 97 -3.84 -3.43 -14.87
C ILE A 97 -3.25 -2.07 -14.52
N VAL A 98 -3.06 -1.18 -15.51
CA VAL A 98 -2.60 0.20 -15.25
C VAL A 98 -3.55 0.93 -14.31
N ALA A 99 -4.86 0.77 -14.49
CA ALA A 99 -5.86 1.38 -13.61
C ALA A 99 -5.75 0.88 -12.16
N VAL A 100 -5.52 -0.43 -11.95
CA VAL A 100 -5.29 -1.01 -10.61
C VAL A 100 -4.05 -0.41 -9.95
N ILE A 101 -2.93 -0.37 -10.67
CA ILE A 101 -1.66 0.16 -10.17
C ILE A 101 -1.79 1.66 -9.86
N ALA A 102 -2.39 2.42 -10.77
CA ALA A 102 -2.62 3.85 -10.59
C ALA A 102 -3.49 4.14 -9.36
N SER A 103 -4.54 3.35 -9.14
CA SER A 103 -5.41 3.47 -7.96
C SER A 103 -4.67 3.18 -6.66
N ALA A 104 -3.73 2.21 -6.66
CA ALA A 104 -2.89 1.92 -5.51
C ALA A 104 -1.95 3.10 -5.18
N VAL A 105 -1.33 3.70 -6.20
CA VAL A 105 -0.47 4.89 -6.03
C VAL A 105 -1.30 6.06 -5.52
N ASP A 106 -2.45 6.30 -6.12
CA ASP A 106 -3.34 7.42 -5.78
C ASP A 106 -3.84 7.31 -4.33
N PHE A 107 -4.19 6.10 -3.89
CA PHE A 107 -4.51 5.83 -2.48
C PHE A 107 -3.34 6.20 -1.56
N ALA A 108 -2.12 5.74 -1.87
CA ALA A 108 -0.96 5.98 -1.03
C ALA A 108 -0.58 7.47 -0.95
N VAL A 109 -0.52 8.18 -2.09
CA VAL A 109 -0.12 9.60 -2.12
C VAL A 109 -1.18 10.53 -1.54
N ASN A 110 -2.47 10.15 -1.58
CA ASN A 110 -3.57 10.93 -1.02
C ASN A 110 -3.89 10.56 0.44
N HIS A 111 -3.29 9.50 0.98
CA HIS A 111 -3.52 9.11 2.35
C HIS A 111 -3.00 10.18 3.32
N PRO A 112 -3.83 10.73 4.25
CA PRO A 112 -3.46 11.89 5.06
C PRO A 112 -2.20 11.69 5.90
N VAL A 113 -2.03 10.50 6.48
CA VAL A 113 -0.84 10.15 7.29
C VAL A 113 0.40 10.08 6.40
N MET A 114 0.31 9.43 5.21
CA MET A 114 1.43 9.34 4.28
C MET A 114 1.88 10.72 3.82
N ARG A 115 0.95 11.57 3.43
CA ARG A 115 1.25 12.96 3.06
C ARG A 115 1.99 13.72 4.15
N LYS A 116 1.56 13.55 5.41
CA LYS A 116 2.20 14.18 6.55
C LYS A 116 3.64 13.68 6.76
N VAL A 117 3.86 12.37 6.66
CA VAL A 117 5.20 11.76 6.76
C VAL A 117 6.11 12.27 5.65
N LEU A 118 5.64 12.25 4.40
CA LEU A 118 6.43 12.70 3.23
C LEU A 118 6.78 14.19 3.31
N GLN A 119 5.92 15.03 3.89
CA GLN A 119 6.14 16.48 4.00
C GLN A 119 7.04 16.87 5.18
N ASP A 120 6.80 16.28 6.34
CA ASP A 120 7.35 16.80 7.60
C ASP A 120 8.40 15.87 8.23
N GLU A 121 8.50 14.62 7.80
CA GLU A 121 9.39 13.62 8.40
C GLU A 121 10.36 13.03 7.36
N THR A 122 11.00 13.90 6.60
CA THR A 122 11.90 13.54 5.48
C THR A 122 13.08 12.67 5.90
N ASP A 123 13.51 12.76 7.14
CA ASP A 123 14.54 11.90 7.73
C ASP A 123 14.06 10.44 7.91
N LEU A 124 12.76 10.22 8.23
CA LEU A 124 12.16 8.89 8.22
C LEU A 124 12.10 8.33 6.79
N VAL A 125 11.69 9.16 5.83
CA VAL A 125 11.64 8.77 4.41
C VAL A 125 13.04 8.42 3.91
N GLY A 126 14.05 9.23 4.23
CA GLY A 126 15.43 8.98 3.88
C GLY A 126 15.96 7.67 4.48
N ALA A 127 15.75 7.44 5.78
CA ALA A 127 16.13 6.20 6.45
C ALA A 127 15.42 4.97 5.83
N PHE A 128 14.14 5.10 5.51
CA PHE A 128 13.37 4.07 4.81
C PHE A 128 13.98 3.72 3.45
N VAL A 129 14.24 4.72 2.60
CA VAL A 129 14.80 4.50 1.26
C VAL A 129 16.17 3.85 1.33
N MET A 130 17.01 4.24 2.30
CA MET A 130 18.37 3.72 2.40
C MET A 130 18.47 2.33 3.04
N ASN A 131 17.58 1.99 3.96
CA ASN A 131 17.72 0.78 4.76
C ASN A 131 16.63 -0.28 4.51
N GLU A 132 15.41 0.16 4.21
CA GLU A 132 14.23 -0.72 4.20
C GLU A 132 13.63 -0.93 2.81
N PHE A 133 14.06 -0.16 1.80
CA PHE A 133 13.45 -0.17 0.47
C PHE A 133 13.40 -1.57 -0.14
N GLY A 134 14.52 -2.33 -0.07
CA GLY A 134 14.57 -3.70 -0.58
C GLY A 134 13.57 -4.63 0.11
N THR A 135 13.53 -4.59 1.43
CA THR A 135 12.59 -5.39 2.23
C THR A 135 11.14 -5.04 1.93
N VAL A 136 10.83 -3.76 1.77
CA VAL A 136 9.46 -3.32 1.43
C VAL A 136 9.11 -3.71 -0.01
N LEU A 137 10.06 -3.63 -0.93
CA LEU A 137 9.88 -4.09 -2.30
C LEU A 137 9.53 -5.58 -2.36
N GLU A 138 10.28 -6.44 -1.68
CA GLU A 138 9.99 -7.88 -1.58
C GLU A 138 8.57 -8.12 -1.02
N ARG A 139 8.21 -7.40 0.04
CA ARG A 139 6.87 -7.48 0.64
C ARG A 139 5.78 -6.99 -0.30
N LEU A 140 6.03 -5.90 -1.02
CA LEU A 140 5.08 -5.36 -2.01
C LEU A 140 4.83 -6.38 -3.12
N LEU A 141 5.87 -7.08 -3.61
CA LEU A 141 5.73 -8.13 -4.61
C LEU A 141 4.89 -9.31 -4.11
N LEU A 142 5.03 -9.69 -2.84
CA LEU A 142 4.17 -10.70 -2.23
C LEU A 142 2.69 -10.27 -2.19
N LEU A 143 2.41 -9.00 -1.89
CA LEU A 143 1.05 -8.46 -1.96
C LEU A 143 0.53 -8.35 -3.39
N ALA A 144 1.42 -8.06 -4.34
CA ALA A 144 1.08 -7.91 -5.74
C ALA A 144 0.91 -9.25 -6.48
N GLU A 145 1.13 -10.40 -5.81
CA GLU A 145 1.01 -11.73 -6.44
C GLU A 145 -0.28 -11.91 -7.26
N PRO A 146 -1.48 -11.47 -6.82
CA PRO A 146 -2.69 -11.57 -7.64
C PRO A 146 -2.63 -10.69 -8.91
N VAL A 147 -1.96 -9.52 -8.83
CA VAL A 147 -1.74 -8.64 -9.99
C VAL A 147 -0.75 -9.26 -10.96
N VAL A 148 0.34 -9.83 -10.44
CA VAL A 148 1.37 -10.53 -11.25
C VAL A 148 0.73 -11.69 -12.00
N ARG A 149 -0.05 -12.52 -11.32
CA ARG A 149 -0.77 -13.64 -11.94
C ARG A 149 -1.73 -13.18 -13.05
N ARG A 150 -2.46 -12.08 -12.81
CA ARG A 150 -3.34 -11.53 -13.84
C ARG A 150 -2.57 -10.96 -15.03
N LEU A 151 -1.40 -10.37 -14.80
CA LEU A 151 -0.48 -9.96 -15.86
C LEU A 151 0.01 -11.14 -16.68
N GLU A 152 0.35 -12.26 -16.03
CA GLU A 152 0.75 -13.51 -16.73
C GLU A 152 -0.37 -14.03 -17.64
N GLU A 153 -1.62 -14.04 -17.15
CA GLU A 153 -2.77 -14.43 -17.94
C GLU A 153 -2.97 -13.52 -19.18
N ILE A 154 -2.85 -12.19 -19.00
CA ILE A 154 -2.97 -11.21 -20.08
C ILE A 154 -1.78 -11.28 -21.04
N ALA A 155 -0.57 -11.48 -20.52
CA ALA A 155 0.62 -11.62 -21.33
C ALA A 155 0.57 -12.89 -22.22
N GLY A 156 0.01 -13.98 -21.73
CA GLY A 156 -0.11 -15.24 -22.46
C GLY A 156 1.26 -15.79 -22.89
N GLU A 157 1.40 -16.14 -24.18
CA GLU A 157 2.64 -16.68 -24.77
C GLU A 157 3.66 -15.58 -25.18
N ARG A 158 3.47 -14.34 -24.73
CA ARG A 158 4.41 -13.25 -25.04
C ARG A 158 5.73 -13.48 -24.32
N ASP A 159 6.82 -13.11 -24.99
CA ASP A 159 8.19 -13.15 -24.42
C ASP A 159 8.40 -11.98 -23.45
N ILE A 160 7.65 -11.97 -22.35
CA ILE A 160 7.74 -11.00 -21.26
C ILE A 160 8.11 -11.76 -19.99
N ASP A 161 9.23 -11.40 -19.39
CA ASP A 161 9.56 -11.85 -18.04
C ASP A 161 8.69 -11.09 -17.04
N VAL A 162 7.48 -11.65 -16.77
CA VAL A 162 6.48 -10.99 -15.91
C VAL A 162 7.01 -10.74 -14.49
N PRO A 163 7.76 -11.64 -13.84
CA PRO A 163 8.42 -11.37 -12.56
C PRO A 163 9.33 -10.14 -12.60
N VAL A 164 10.16 -10.00 -13.62
CA VAL A 164 11.05 -8.83 -13.77
C VAL A 164 10.26 -7.56 -14.02
N LEU A 165 9.22 -7.63 -14.86
CA LEU A 165 8.32 -6.50 -15.09
C LEU A 165 7.61 -6.08 -13.79
N ALA A 166 7.13 -7.03 -13.01
CA ALA A 166 6.47 -6.77 -11.74
C ALA A 166 7.42 -6.09 -10.73
N GLU A 167 8.66 -6.55 -10.64
CA GLU A 167 9.68 -5.91 -9.80
C GLU A 167 9.94 -4.48 -10.26
N TRP A 168 10.08 -4.25 -11.56
CA TRP A 168 10.27 -2.91 -12.11
C TRP A 168 9.08 -2.00 -11.79
N VAL A 169 7.85 -2.47 -12.01
CA VAL A 169 6.61 -1.73 -11.68
C VAL A 169 6.55 -1.39 -10.20
N ALA A 170 6.87 -2.35 -9.31
CA ALA A 170 6.88 -2.11 -7.88
C ALA A 170 7.89 -1.03 -7.46
N ARG A 171 9.07 -1.00 -8.10
CA ARG A 171 10.07 0.06 -7.90
C ARG A 171 9.53 1.42 -8.34
N VAL A 172 8.88 1.48 -9.51
CA VAL A 172 8.25 2.70 -10.02
C VAL A 172 7.15 3.17 -9.07
N VAL A 173 6.27 2.27 -8.61
CA VAL A 173 5.21 2.59 -7.64
C VAL A 173 5.79 3.18 -6.36
N LEU A 174 6.80 2.55 -5.76
CA LEU A 174 7.45 3.08 -4.55
C LEU A 174 8.08 4.46 -4.80
N THR A 175 8.71 4.65 -5.96
CA THR A 175 9.27 5.94 -6.34
C THR A 175 8.18 7.01 -6.49
N MET A 176 7.05 6.66 -7.11
CA MET A 176 5.92 7.58 -7.28
C MET A 176 5.25 7.94 -5.96
N VAL A 177 5.27 7.06 -4.96
CA VAL A 177 4.78 7.38 -3.60
C VAL A 177 5.72 8.36 -2.90
N VAL A 178 7.03 8.15 -2.98
CA VAL A 178 8.04 9.01 -2.33
C VAL A 178 8.21 10.35 -3.06
N ALA A 179 8.19 10.33 -4.38
CA ALA A 179 8.33 11.50 -5.26
C ALA A 179 7.24 11.46 -6.33
N PRO A 180 6.03 11.95 -6.02
CA PRO A 180 4.89 11.92 -6.94
C PRO A 180 5.21 12.63 -8.27
N PRO A 181 4.73 12.10 -9.41
CA PRO A 181 4.87 12.76 -10.71
C PRO A 181 4.10 14.09 -10.72
N ALA A 182 4.46 14.99 -11.61
CA ALA A 182 3.80 16.29 -11.76
C ALA A 182 2.33 16.20 -12.24
N GLY A 183 1.95 15.07 -12.85
CA GLY A 183 0.61 14.80 -13.37
C GLY A 183 -0.02 13.56 -12.71
N PRO A 184 -1.24 13.18 -13.16
CA PRO A 184 -1.92 11.99 -12.63
C PRO A 184 -1.05 10.72 -12.80
N PRO A 185 -0.91 9.90 -11.76
CA PRO A 185 -0.15 8.65 -11.81
C PRO A 185 -0.57 7.73 -12.95
N GLU A 186 -1.86 7.66 -13.23
CA GLU A 186 -2.42 6.85 -14.31
C GLU A 186 -1.87 7.22 -15.68
N VAL A 187 -1.75 8.53 -15.99
CA VAL A 187 -1.21 9.00 -17.27
C VAL A 187 0.24 8.57 -17.42
N PHE A 188 1.05 8.75 -16.37
CA PHE A 188 2.45 8.34 -16.37
C PHE A 188 2.59 6.83 -16.57
N LEU A 189 1.85 6.03 -15.83
CA LEU A 189 1.90 4.57 -15.92
C LEU A 189 1.42 4.07 -17.29
N ARG A 190 0.36 4.65 -17.84
CA ARG A 190 -0.17 4.28 -19.16
C ARG A 190 0.85 4.53 -20.26
N GLU A 191 1.50 5.68 -20.26
CA GLU A 191 2.52 6.01 -21.25
C GLU A 191 3.73 5.06 -21.23
N VAL A 192 4.08 4.53 -20.06
CA VAL A 192 5.23 3.63 -19.88
C VAL A 192 4.84 2.16 -20.03
N LEU A 193 3.77 1.71 -19.39
CA LEU A 193 3.40 0.29 -19.35
C LEU A 193 2.70 -0.19 -20.63
N ARG A 194 1.83 0.64 -21.22
CA ARG A 194 1.09 0.27 -22.43
C ARG A 194 1.99 -0.14 -23.59
N PRO A 195 3.04 0.61 -23.97
CA PRO A 195 3.97 0.18 -25.02
C PRO A 195 4.68 -1.12 -24.68
N LEU A 196 5.10 -1.32 -23.42
CA LEU A 196 5.77 -2.53 -22.98
C LEU A 196 4.85 -3.76 -23.08
N LEU A 197 3.59 -3.60 -22.72
CA LEU A 197 2.59 -4.67 -22.80
C LEU A 197 1.99 -4.85 -24.19
N ALA A 198 2.07 -3.83 -25.07
CA ALA A 198 1.56 -3.89 -26.44
C ALA A 198 2.62 -4.33 -27.48
N ALA A 199 3.92 -4.09 -27.22
CA ALA A 199 5.00 -4.25 -28.20
C ALA A 199 5.30 -5.69 -28.65
N THR A 200 4.60 -6.68 -28.12
CA THR A 200 4.85 -8.10 -28.40
C THR A 200 3.95 -8.71 -29.48
N GLY A 201 3.14 -7.89 -30.16
CA GLY A 201 2.29 -8.36 -31.27
C GLY A 201 2.86 -8.19 -32.70
N ALA A 202 4.12 -7.69 -32.87
CA ALA A 202 4.64 -7.25 -34.16
C ALA A 202 5.81 -8.09 -34.71
N HIS A 203 5.99 -9.32 -34.26
CA HIS A 203 6.91 -10.27 -34.89
C HIS A 203 6.15 -11.52 -35.28
N GLY A 204 5.43 -11.43 -36.35
CA GLY A 204 4.84 -12.51 -37.10
C GLY A 204 5.14 -12.32 -38.58
#